data_a349fe504da3ae96cbcebf38d860aeb4
#
_entry.id   a349fe504da3ae96cbcebf38d860aeb4
#
_cell.length_a   1.000
_cell.length_b   1.000
_cell.length_c   1.000
_cell.angle_alpha   90.00
_cell.angle_beta   90.00
_cell.angle_gamma   90.00
#
_symmetry.space_group_name_H-M   'P 1'
#
loop_
_entity.id
_entity.type
_entity.pdbx_description
1 polymer ?
#
loop_
_entity_poly.entity_id
_entity_poly.type
_entity_poly.pdbx_seq_one_letter_code
_entity_poly.pdbx_strand_id
1 'polypeptide(L)'
;LSSSSAASDVYKRQEYKLLCLFMRNPSMVLTKGQILDKLWDCDGNYIDSSTLTVYMRRLRMKIEDNPSEPQMLLTVRGMGYKWNIIG
;
A
#
# COMPACT_ATOMS: atom_id res chain seq x y z
N LEU A 1 11.38 -14.22 -17.56
CA LEU A 1 10.79 -14.20 -17.22
C LEU A 1 10.51 -14.82 -16.13
N SER A 2 10.25 -14.84 -15.70
CA SER A 2 9.88 -15.29 -14.85
C SER A 2 10.45 -15.75 -13.77
N SER A 3 11.45 -15.81 -13.72
CA SER A 3 12.13 -16.29 -12.80
C SER A 3 11.81 -15.91 -11.45
N SER A 4 12.09 -15.09 -10.84
CA SER A 4 11.98 -14.67 -9.53
C SER A 4 10.63 -14.68 -9.00
N SER A 5 9.89 -15.52 -9.43
CA SER A 5 8.54 -15.44 -9.22
C SER A 5 8.05 -15.49 -7.82
N ALA A 6 8.61 -16.25 -6.95
CA ALA A 6 8.09 -16.37 -5.60
C ALA A 6 8.04 -15.04 -4.87
N ALA A 7 9.14 -14.30 -4.89
CA ALA A 7 9.18 -13.01 -4.23
C ALA A 7 8.24 -12.02 -4.90
N SER A 8 8.20 -12.04 -6.21
CA SER A 8 7.32 -11.14 -6.95
C SER A 8 5.86 -11.39 -6.62
N ASP A 9 5.48 -12.65 -6.49
CA ASP A 9 4.10 -12.99 -6.16
C ASP A 9 3.71 -12.48 -4.78
N VAL A 10 4.60 -12.59 -3.81
CA VAL A 10 4.34 -12.09 -2.47
C VAL A 10 4.13 -10.59 -2.49
N TYR A 11 5.01 -9.87 -3.17
CA TYR A 11 4.88 -8.42 -3.26
C TYR A 11 3.60 -8.01 -3.97
N LYS A 12 3.24 -8.72 -5.02
CA LYS A 12 2.01 -8.42 -5.75
C LYS A 12 0.79 -8.60 -4.86
N ARG A 13 0.77 -9.65 -4.06
CA ARG A 13 -0.35 -9.89 -3.15
C ARG A 13 -0.46 -8.78 -2.13
N GLN A 14 0.66 -8.37 -1.53
CA GLN A 14 0.64 -7.32 -0.52
C GLN A 14 0.23 -5.98 -1.13
N GLU A 15 0.72 -5.69 -2.31
CA GLU A 15 0.32 -4.47 -3.01
C GLU A 15 -1.17 -4.47 -3.30
N TYR A 16 -1.69 -5.60 -3.73
CA TYR A 16 -3.11 -5.72 -4.02
C TYR A 16 -3.95 -5.57 -2.75
N LYS A 17 -3.53 -6.19 -1.66
CA LYS A 17 -4.24 -6.05 -0.38
C LYS A 17 -4.23 -4.60 0.07
N LEU A 18 -3.11 -3.94 -0.09
CA LEU A 18 -2.99 -2.53 0.28
C LEU A 18 -3.95 -1.68 -0.54
N LEU A 19 -4.01 -1.91 -1.83
CA LEU A 19 -4.91 -1.19 -2.71
C LEU A 19 -6.36 -1.43 -2.30
N CYS A 20 -6.73 -2.68 -2.06
CA CYS A 20 -8.10 -3.00 -1.64
C CYS A 20 -8.45 -2.32 -0.34
N LEU A 21 -7.51 -2.27 0.59
CA LEU A 21 -7.73 -1.62 1.87
C LEU A 21 -8.10 -0.15 1.68
N PHE A 22 -7.36 0.54 0.83
CA PHE A 22 -7.65 1.94 0.54
C PHE A 22 -8.96 2.12 -0.20
N MET A 23 -9.25 1.22 -1.12
CA MET A 23 -10.50 1.29 -1.88
C MET A 23 -11.72 1.07 -1.00
N ARG A 24 -11.55 0.30 0.07
CA ARG A 24 -12.63 0.07 1.01
C ARG A 24 -12.85 1.26 1.95
N ASN A 25 -11.84 2.09 2.10
CA ASN A 25 -11.90 3.24 3.00
C ASN A 25 -11.56 4.51 2.22
N PRO A 26 -12.38 4.89 1.25
CA PRO A 26 -12.11 6.09 0.46
C PRO A 26 -12.25 7.35 1.32
N SER A 27 -11.41 8.31 1.05
CA SER A 27 -11.41 9.58 1.77
C SER A 27 -11.11 9.47 3.26
N MET A 28 -10.59 8.34 3.69
CA MET A 28 -10.22 8.16 5.10
C MET A 28 -8.71 8.11 5.24
N VAL A 29 -8.23 8.71 6.32
CA VAL A 29 -6.81 8.65 6.65
C VAL A 29 -6.55 7.37 7.43
N LEU A 30 -5.66 6.55 6.91
CA LEU A 30 -5.27 5.31 7.55
C LEU A 30 -3.86 5.47 8.09
N THR A 31 -3.69 5.24 9.38
CA THR A 31 -2.37 5.33 9.98
C THR A 31 -1.52 4.12 9.59
N LYS A 32 -0.22 4.27 9.71
CA LYS A 32 0.68 3.15 9.43
C LYS A 32 0.32 1.93 10.26
N GLY A 33 0.03 2.15 11.52
CA GLY A 33 -0.33 1.05 12.41
C GLY A 33 -1.60 0.34 11.94
N GLN A 34 -2.59 1.09 11.52
CA GLN A 34 -3.83 0.51 11.02
C GLN A 34 -3.58 -0.29 9.74
N ILE A 35 -2.79 0.26 8.85
CA ILE A 35 -2.47 -0.42 7.59
C ILE A 35 -1.71 -1.71 7.87
N LEU A 36 -0.71 -1.64 8.72
CA LEU A 36 0.07 -2.82 9.07
C LEU A 36 -0.79 -3.89 9.73
N ASP A 37 -1.67 -3.47 10.61
CA ASP A 37 -2.57 -4.40 11.28
C ASP A 37 -3.47 -5.11 10.28
N LYS A 38 -3.96 -4.37 9.31
CA LYS A 38 -4.84 -4.93 8.29
C LYS A 38 -4.09 -5.82 7.31
N LEU A 39 -2.83 -5.48 7.02
CA LEU A 39 -2.02 -6.27 6.11
C LEU A 39 -1.41 -7.48 6.80
N TRP A 40 -1.28 -7.42 8.11
CA TRP A 40 -0.76 -8.55 8.87
C TRP A 40 -1.77 -9.68 8.80
N ASP A 41 -1.43 -10.66 8.04
CA ASP A 41 -2.32 -11.78 7.81
C ASP A 41 -2.13 -12.84 8.87
N CYS A 42 -3.11 -13.70 8.98
CA CYS A 42 -3.05 -14.84 9.91
C CYS A 42 -1.90 -15.79 9.58
N ASP A 43 -1.33 -15.63 8.40
CA ASP A 43 -0.21 -16.46 7.97
C ASP A 43 1.09 -16.12 8.68
N GLY A 44 1.06 -15.11 9.54
CA GLY A 44 2.25 -14.78 10.30
C GLY A 44 3.26 -13.94 9.54
N ASN A 45 2.88 -13.36 8.45
CA ASN A 45 3.78 -12.52 7.68
C ASN A 45 3.86 -11.15 8.32
N TYR A 46 4.89 -10.95 9.11
CA TYR A 46 5.11 -9.68 9.77
C TYR A 46 5.64 -8.64 8.79
N ILE A 47 5.02 -7.48 8.77
CA ILE A 47 5.41 -6.39 7.89
C ILE A 47 5.85 -5.20 8.74
N ASP A 48 7.09 -4.76 8.53
CA ASP A 48 7.62 -3.60 9.22
C ASP A 48 7.14 -2.32 8.55
N SER A 49 7.25 -1.20 9.26
CA SER A 49 6.91 0.08 8.67
C SER A 49 7.86 0.39 7.50
N SER A 50 9.09 -0.07 7.56
CA SER A 50 10.00 0.10 6.43
C SER A 50 9.51 -0.65 5.20
N THR A 51 9.04 -1.88 5.40
CA THR A 51 8.48 -2.67 4.33
C THR A 51 7.22 -2.03 3.78
N LEU A 52 6.41 -1.46 4.66
CA LEU A 52 5.22 -0.76 4.23
C LEU A 52 5.56 0.39 3.29
N THR A 53 6.62 1.13 3.60
CA THR A 53 7.05 2.22 2.73
C THR A 53 7.38 1.71 1.33
N VAL A 54 8.03 0.55 1.25
CA VAL A 54 8.35 -0.06 -0.05
C VAL A 54 7.07 -0.41 -0.80
N TYR A 55 6.11 -1.02 -0.12
CA TYR A 55 4.84 -1.36 -0.74
C TYR A 55 4.10 -0.13 -1.23
N MET A 56 4.09 0.92 -0.43
CA MET A 56 3.45 2.17 -0.83
C MET A 56 4.09 2.73 -2.08
N ARG A 57 5.40 2.73 -2.13
CA ARG A 57 6.13 3.24 -3.28
C ARG A 57 5.80 2.43 -4.54
N ARG A 58 5.83 1.11 -4.41
CA ARG A 58 5.53 0.24 -5.54
C ARG A 58 4.10 0.44 -6.04
N LEU A 59 3.17 0.56 -5.10
CA LEU A 59 1.78 0.78 -5.45
C LEU A 59 1.62 2.10 -6.19
N ARG A 60 2.26 3.16 -5.70
CA ARG A 60 2.20 4.44 -6.38
C ARG A 60 2.74 4.36 -7.80
N MET A 61 3.82 3.64 -7.98
CA MET A 61 4.39 3.50 -9.31
C MET A 61 3.44 2.82 -10.28
N LYS A 62 2.51 2.03 -9.77
CA LYS A 62 1.54 1.34 -10.61
C LYS A 62 0.31 2.17 -10.89
N ILE A 63 -0.18 2.91 -9.91
CA ILE A 63 -1.44 3.64 -10.05
C ILE A 63 -1.25 5.11 -10.41
N GLU A 64 -0.09 5.67 -10.12
CA GLU A 64 0.17 7.07 -10.39
C GLU A 64 1.02 7.23 -11.63
N ASP A 65 0.67 8.21 -12.44
CA ASP A 65 1.52 8.55 -13.58
C ASP A 65 2.83 9.14 -13.10
N ASN A 66 2.78 9.90 -12.03
CA ASN A 66 3.95 10.52 -11.44
C ASN A 66 4.02 10.18 -9.97
N PRO A 67 4.76 9.13 -9.59
CA PRO A 67 4.84 8.72 -8.18
C PRO A 67 5.41 9.80 -7.25
N SER A 68 6.17 10.73 -7.80
CA SER A 68 6.71 11.83 -7.00
C SER A 68 5.62 12.80 -6.57
N GLU A 69 4.56 12.90 -7.37
CA GLU A 69 3.44 13.77 -7.05
C GLU A 69 2.15 12.95 -7.10
N PRO A 70 1.94 12.10 -6.13
CA PRO A 70 0.76 11.23 -6.13
C PRO A 70 -0.51 12.05 -5.98
N GLN A 71 -1.53 11.65 -6.71
CA GLN A 71 -2.83 12.31 -6.64
C GLN A 71 -3.89 11.41 -6.04
N MET A 72 -3.71 10.11 -6.17
CA MET A 72 -4.68 9.17 -5.60
C MET A 72 -4.28 8.73 -4.20
N LEU A 73 -3.04 8.37 -4.02
CA LEU A 73 -2.54 7.88 -2.74
C LEU A 73 -1.68 8.96 -2.10
N LEU A 74 -2.30 9.74 -1.24
CA LEU A 74 -1.65 10.87 -0.60
C LEU A 74 -1.03 10.48 0.73
N THR A 75 0.06 11.16 1.09
CA THR A 75 0.67 10.98 2.38
C THR A 75 0.24 12.13 3.27
N VAL A 76 -0.35 11.80 4.42
CA VAL A 76 -0.75 12.79 5.39
C VAL A 76 0.33 12.82 6.47
N ARG A 77 1.03 13.93 6.53
CA ARG A 77 2.16 14.07 7.44
C ARG A 77 1.71 13.91 8.89
N GLY A 78 2.38 13.03 9.61
CA GLY A 78 2.07 12.83 11.02
C GLY A 78 0.83 11.99 11.28
N MET A 79 0.07 11.65 10.27
CA MET A 79 -1.16 10.86 10.46
C MET A 79 -1.13 9.53 9.72
N GLY A 80 -0.65 9.52 8.48
CA GLY A 80 -0.61 8.28 7.72
C GLY A 80 -0.84 8.53 6.24
N TYR A 81 -1.75 7.78 5.66
CA TYR A 81 -2.03 7.86 4.23
C TYR A 81 -3.52 8.02 3.99
N LYS A 82 -3.84 8.70 2.91
CA LYS A 82 -5.23 8.97 2.56
C LYS A 82 -5.47 8.57 1.11
N TRP A 83 -6.57 7.89 0.87
CA TRP A 83 -6.97 7.51 -0.47
C TRP A 83 -7.88 8.60 -1.02
N ASN A 84 -7.37 9.33 -2.00
CA ASN A 84 -8.11 10.45 -2.58
C ASN A 84 -8.69 10.02 -3.92
N ILE A 85 -9.80 9.33 -3.86
CA ILE A 85 -10.48 8.93 -5.08
C ILE A 85 -11.59 9.91 -5.37
N ILE A 86 -11.57 10.40 -6.55
CA ILE A 86 -12.61 11.28 -7.02
C ILE A 86 -13.52 10.49 -7.95
N GLY A 87 -14.62 10.19 -7.49
CA GLY A 87 -15.54 9.57 -8.35
C GLY A 87 -15.91 8.40 -8.59
#